data_74a9af129dacb92d499a9f6b13630580
#
_entry.id   74a9af129dacb92d499a9f6b13630580
#
_cell.length_a   1.000
_cell.length_b   1.000
_cell.length_c   1.000
_cell.angle_alpha   90.00
_cell.angle_beta   90.00
_cell.angle_gamma   90.00
#
_symmetry.space_group_name_H-M   'P 1'
#
loop_
_entity.id
_entity.type
_entity.pdbx_description
1 polymer ?
#
loop_
_entity_poly.entity_id
_entity_poly.type
_entity_poly.pdbx_seq_one_letter_code
_entity_poly.pdbx_strand_id
1 'polypeptide(L)'
;MELRRWPRKNDPESIKSRQDELRPLTQDGEVFSHDLTPFASAQEAVTGVAVIPVSVIGPLEIELGEYELEEPFGRLVEAGRASDRVYVPLAHTEGSLSASLYRGARAVSESGGFKTFVLRDRITRASCFVCSSAEKAVALSRFLDAHVAEMRRWLAERVEADPALSKHAKLREVETHVVGPMCHVMWAFTTGDACGPNMMTRNAYALNMGYVMEQAPIRPERAILEANMGGDKKPSHRYFELGGHGKTVIAECTLSEEAVRRVLRTSIDDLLELSWAGTHGAVASGMQSVAFTPASAIAAIFAATGQDLGMVGTSSMAHGTGKRVDGGLNCTIRLAGLEVGTVGGGTTLPYARSWLTLMGCAGAGKVYRFAQIVAAATLALEISASAAMATAGSHEFFKAHNERGGLR
;
A
#
# COMPACT_ATOMS: atom_id res chain seq x y z
N MET A 1 -34.10 19.24 -10.92
CA MET A 1 -33.72 19.08 -9.51
C MET A 1 -32.42 19.86 -9.31
N GLU A 2 -32.48 21.03 -8.68
CA GLU A 2 -31.26 21.81 -8.40
C GLU A 2 -30.37 21.01 -7.44
N LEU A 3 -29.08 20.93 -7.79
CA LEU A 3 -28.06 20.35 -6.90
C LEU A 3 -27.94 21.21 -5.63
N ARG A 4 -28.60 20.78 -4.58
CA ARG A 4 -28.55 21.47 -3.29
C ARG A 4 -27.14 21.37 -2.72
N ARG A 5 -26.53 22.52 -2.35
CA ARG A 5 -25.24 22.55 -1.66
C ARG A 5 -25.46 22.19 -0.18
N TRP A 6 -25.11 20.99 0.19
CA TRP A 6 -25.11 20.56 1.59
C TRP A 6 -23.97 21.23 2.37
N PRO A 7 -24.20 21.49 3.69
CA PRO A 7 -23.13 21.97 4.55
C PRO A 7 -21.96 20.97 4.54
N ARG A 8 -20.74 21.46 4.30
CA ARG A 8 -19.53 20.62 4.34
C ARG A 8 -18.94 20.47 5.75
N LYS A 9 -19.37 21.32 6.68
CA LYS A 9 -18.94 21.29 8.09
C LYS A 9 -19.45 20.03 8.79
N ASN A 10 -18.71 19.62 9.80
CA ASN A 10 -19.04 18.45 10.63
C ASN A 10 -19.38 18.85 12.07
N ASP A 11 -19.93 20.05 12.27
CA ASP A 11 -20.60 20.38 13.52
C ASP A 11 -21.92 19.58 13.67
N PRO A 12 -22.39 19.36 14.89
CA PRO A 12 -23.57 18.52 15.15
C PRO A 12 -24.84 18.93 14.38
N GLU A 13 -25.06 20.23 14.18
CA GLU A 13 -26.21 20.75 13.47
C GLU A 13 -26.14 20.43 11.97
N SER A 14 -24.98 20.64 11.35
CA SER A 14 -24.73 20.28 9.94
C SER A 14 -24.85 18.79 9.67
N ILE A 15 -24.34 17.94 10.58
CA ILE A 15 -24.49 16.47 10.50
C ILE A 15 -25.97 16.09 10.57
N LYS A 16 -26.68 16.61 11.57
CA LYS A 16 -28.10 16.31 11.77
C LYS A 16 -28.93 16.75 10.56
N SER A 17 -28.67 17.93 10.01
CA SER A 17 -29.38 18.43 8.82
C SER A 17 -29.25 17.48 7.62
N ARG A 18 -28.03 16.92 7.39
CA ARG A 18 -27.82 15.93 6.32
C ARG A 18 -28.53 14.61 6.60
N GLN A 19 -28.48 14.14 7.84
CA GLN A 19 -29.12 12.89 8.24
C GLN A 19 -30.65 12.98 8.14
N ASP A 20 -31.24 14.07 8.61
CA ASP A 20 -32.70 14.26 8.57
C ASP A 20 -33.24 14.30 7.14
N GLU A 21 -32.50 14.88 6.20
CA GLU A 21 -32.87 14.90 4.79
C GLU A 21 -32.74 13.52 4.12
N LEU A 22 -31.74 12.73 4.49
CA LEU A 22 -31.45 11.43 3.88
C LEU A 22 -32.21 10.27 4.54
N ARG A 23 -32.58 10.39 5.82
CA ARG A 23 -33.25 9.33 6.56
C ARG A 23 -34.49 8.77 5.87
N PRO A 24 -35.39 9.58 5.28
CA PRO A 24 -36.54 9.06 4.55
C PRO A 24 -36.20 8.27 3.27
N LEU A 25 -34.94 8.43 2.79
CA LEU A 25 -34.46 7.75 1.57
C LEU A 25 -33.71 6.44 1.89
N THR A 26 -33.46 6.16 3.18
CA THR A 26 -32.83 4.92 3.64
C THR A 26 -33.88 3.97 4.21
N GLN A 27 -33.67 2.67 4.08
CA GLN A 27 -34.68 1.67 4.46
C GLN A 27 -34.93 1.65 5.98
N ASP A 28 -33.92 1.70 6.80
CA ASP A 28 -33.99 1.58 8.26
C ASP A 28 -33.27 2.71 9.02
N GLY A 29 -32.48 3.50 8.33
CA GLY A 29 -31.72 4.63 8.92
C GLY A 29 -30.62 4.24 9.90
N GLU A 30 -30.29 2.95 10.04
CA GLU A 30 -29.27 2.46 10.99
C GLU A 30 -27.89 3.07 10.75
N VAL A 31 -27.55 3.37 9.50
CA VAL A 31 -26.30 4.05 9.11
C VAL A 31 -26.10 5.41 9.78
N PHE A 32 -27.16 6.00 10.35
CA PHE A 32 -27.15 7.27 11.07
C PHE A 32 -27.22 7.13 12.59
N SER A 33 -27.22 5.93 13.13
CA SER A 33 -27.36 5.66 14.56
C SER A 33 -26.07 5.85 15.38
N HIS A 34 -24.94 5.97 14.71
CA HIS A 34 -23.62 6.05 15.34
C HIS A 34 -23.24 7.48 15.73
N ASP A 35 -22.47 7.63 16.82
CA ASP A 35 -21.81 8.88 17.14
C ASP A 35 -20.73 9.19 16.09
N LEU A 36 -20.88 10.30 15.37
CA LEU A 36 -19.98 10.74 14.32
C LEU A 36 -18.87 11.68 14.81
N THR A 37 -18.90 12.08 16.08
CA THR A 37 -17.89 12.99 16.68
C THR A 37 -16.45 12.51 16.44
N PRO A 38 -16.11 11.22 16.64
CA PRO A 38 -14.76 10.72 16.39
C PRO A 38 -14.30 10.79 14.93
N PHE A 39 -15.25 10.91 13.98
CA PHE A 39 -14.99 10.90 12.55
C PHE A 39 -15.02 12.30 11.92
N ALA A 40 -15.39 13.32 12.68
CA ALA A 40 -15.61 14.68 12.18
C ALA A 40 -14.39 15.30 11.50
N SER A 41 -13.17 14.88 11.88
CA SER A 41 -11.91 15.35 11.28
C SER A 41 -11.38 14.45 10.16
N ALA A 42 -12.04 13.33 9.87
CA ALA A 42 -11.53 12.35 8.90
C ALA A 42 -11.82 12.74 7.45
N GLN A 43 -12.97 13.37 7.21
CA GLN A 43 -13.41 13.81 5.88
C GLN A 43 -14.46 14.93 5.99
N GLU A 44 -14.72 15.61 4.89
CA GLU A 44 -15.77 16.61 4.80
C GLU A 44 -17.16 15.94 4.75
N ALA A 45 -18.18 16.66 5.25
CA ALA A 45 -19.59 16.25 5.16
C ALA A 45 -19.88 14.83 5.69
N VAL A 46 -19.25 14.44 6.80
CA VAL A 46 -19.54 13.15 7.46
C VAL A 46 -21.02 13.05 7.76
N THR A 47 -21.65 11.96 7.33
CA THR A 47 -23.11 11.79 7.42
C THR A 47 -23.50 10.48 8.11
N GLY A 48 -22.68 9.43 7.96
CA GLY A 48 -22.92 8.12 8.55
C GLY A 48 -21.64 7.29 8.56
N VAL A 49 -21.76 6.03 8.95
CA VAL A 49 -20.67 5.05 8.94
C VAL A 49 -21.08 3.80 8.17
N ALA A 50 -20.10 3.14 7.58
CA ALA A 50 -20.26 1.77 7.08
C ALA A 50 -19.64 0.81 8.12
N VAL A 51 -20.44 -0.12 8.63
CA VAL A 51 -19.99 -1.14 9.58
C VAL A 51 -19.54 -2.38 8.81
N ILE A 52 -18.27 -2.74 8.95
CA ILE A 52 -17.68 -3.93 8.33
C ILE A 52 -17.24 -4.86 9.45
N PRO A 53 -17.64 -6.16 9.44
CA PRO A 53 -17.21 -7.10 10.45
C PRO A 53 -15.69 -7.30 10.39
N VAL A 54 -15.06 -7.45 11.56
CA VAL A 54 -13.61 -7.67 11.68
C VAL A 54 -13.36 -9.03 12.28
N SER A 55 -12.57 -9.86 11.61
CA SER A 55 -11.96 -11.04 12.18
C SER A 55 -10.50 -10.78 12.54
N VAL A 56 -9.97 -11.54 13.50
CA VAL A 56 -8.56 -11.48 13.88
C VAL A 56 -7.95 -12.86 13.66
N ILE A 57 -6.86 -12.88 12.94
CA ILE A 57 -6.12 -14.11 12.67
C ILE A 57 -4.72 -14.07 13.31
N GLY A 58 -4.13 -15.22 13.51
CA GLY A 58 -2.80 -15.35 14.09
C GLY A 58 -2.74 -16.34 15.26
N PRO A 59 -1.61 -16.33 16.02
CA PRO A 59 -0.47 -15.47 15.77
C PRO A 59 0.29 -15.86 14.50
N LEU A 60 0.82 -14.87 13.78
CA LEU A 60 1.88 -15.06 12.80
C LEU A 60 3.21 -15.14 13.55
N GLU A 61 3.96 -16.22 13.38
CA GLU A 61 5.35 -16.29 13.80
C GLU A 61 6.18 -15.58 12.75
N ILE A 62 6.82 -14.46 13.09
CA ILE A 62 7.46 -13.59 12.10
C ILE A 62 8.79 -13.03 12.60
N GLU A 63 9.80 -13.09 11.75
CA GLU A 63 11.08 -12.42 11.94
C GLU A 63 11.07 -11.09 11.17
N LEU A 64 11.09 -10.00 11.91
CA LEU A 64 10.98 -8.62 11.43
C LEU A 64 12.36 -7.98 11.39
N GLY A 65 12.73 -7.35 10.26
CA GLY A 65 13.88 -6.46 10.19
C GLY A 65 13.58 -5.11 10.84
N GLU A 66 14.56 -4.55 11.51
CA GLU A 66 14.58 -3.17 11.99
C GLU A 66 15.36 -2.31 11.00
N TYR A 67 14.80 -1.19 10.58
CA TYR A 67 15.36 -0.37 9.50
C TYR A 67 15.51 1.08 9.90
N GLU A 68 16.61 1.67 9.44
CA GLU A 68 16.89 3.09 9.51
C GLU A 68 17.13 3.68 8.12
N LEU A 69 16.91 4.99 7.98
CA LEU A 69 17.19 5.73 6.74
C LEU A 69 18.52 6.45 6.88
N GLU A 70 19.51 6.05 6.09
CA GLU A 70 20.79 6.72 6.00
C GLU A 70 20.67 8.02 5.19
N GLU A 71 21.00 9.14 5.82
CA GLU A 71 20.98 10.46 5.20
C GLU A 71 22.25 10.71 4.35
N PRO A 72 22.23 11.52 3.30
CA PRO A 72 21.08 12.32 2.82
C PRO A 72 20.21 11.60 1.79
N PHE A 73 20.56 10.38 1.37
CA PHE A 73 19.95 9.69 0.24
C PHE A 73 18.70 8.88 0.62
N GLY A 74 18.45 8.67 1.90
CA GLY A 74 17.33 7.86 2.37
C GLY A 74 17.48 6.38 2.02
N ARG A 75 18.71 5.87 1.97
CA ARG A 75 18.98 4.45 1.80
C ARG A 75 18.52 3.70 3.05
N LEU A 76 17.77 2.63 2.86
CA LEU A 76 17.40 1.73 3.95
C LEU A 76 18.60 0.89 4.37
N VAL A 77 18.90 0.91 5.67
CA VAL A 77 19.90 0.07 6.29
C VAL A 77 19.22 -0.78 7.36
N GLU A 78 19.44 -2.08 7.31
CA GLU A 78 18.94 -2.99 8.34
C GLU A 78 19.82 -2.88 9.58
N ALA A 79 19.25 -2.43 10.70
CA ALA A 79 19.92 -2.23 11.98
C ALA A 79 19.87 -3.47 12.89
N GLY A 80 18.91 -4.38 12.66
CA GLY A 80 18.74 -5.58 13.45
C GLY A 80 17.53 -6.40 13.00
N ARG A 81 17.30 -7.52 13.69
CA ARG A 81 16.14 -8.40 13.51
C ARG A 81 15.60 -8.87 14.83
N ALA A 82 14.28 -9.04 14.91
CA ALA A 82 13.61 -9.58 16.08
C ALA A 82 12.47 -10.52 15.67
N SER A 83 12.35 -11.64 16.37
CA SER A 83 11.19 -12.54 16.22
C SER A 83 10.04 -12.06 17.08
N ASP A 84 8.82 -12.15 16.55
CA ASP A 84 7.60 -11.76 17.23
C ASP A 84 6.41 -12.64 16.83
N ARG A 85 5.34 -12.53 17.62
CA ARG A 85 4.05 -13.20 17.42
C ARG A 85 2.96 -12.14 17.25
N VAL A 86 2.40 -12.03 16.06
CA VAL A 86 1.53 -10.92 15.69
C VAL A 86 0.13 -11.40 15.33
N TYR A 87 -0.90 -10.73 15.86
CA TYR A 87 -2.29 -10.90 15.43
C TYR A 87 -2.66 -9.84 14.41
N VAL A 88 -3.40 -10.23 13.36
CA VAL A 88 -3.74 -9.35 12.23
C VAL A 88 -5.26 -9.20 12.12
N PRO A 89 -5.79 -7.97 12.18
CA PRO A 89 -7.21 -7.69 11.98
C PRO A 89 -7.54 -7.66 10.49
N LEU A 90 -8.70 -8.21 10.12
CA LEU A 90 -9.22 -8.27 8.76
C LEU A 90 -10.67 -7.77 8.74
N ALA A 91 -10.91 -6.59 8.19
CA ALA A 91 -12.24 -6.03 7.97
C ALA A 91 -12.75 -6.40 6.57
N HIS A 92 -13.70 -7.32 6.45
CA HIS A 92 -14.19 -7.79 5.16
C HIS A 92 -15.53 -8.51 5.26
N THR A 93 -16.14 -8.77 4.11
CA THR A 93 -17.36 -9.58 3.94
C THR A 93 -17.13 -10.78 2.99
N GLU A 94 -15.88 -11.03 2.58
CA GLU A 94 -15.53 -12.12 1.69
C GLU A 94 -15.58 -13.47 2.45
N GLY A 95 -16.33 -14.42 1.91
CA GLY A 95 -16.38 -15.78 2.48
C GLY A 95 -15.04 -16.48 2.33
N SER A 96 -14.66 -17.25 3.36
CA SER A 96 -13.43 -18.05 3.41
C SER A 96 -12.11 -17.27 3.54
N LEU A 97 -12.07 -15.94 3.42
CA LEU A 97 -10.83 -15.17 3.49
C LEU A 97 -10.08 -15.42 4.81
N SER A 98 -10.73 -15.22 5.95
CA SER A 98 -10.12 -15.38 7.26
C SER A 98 -9.67 -16.82 7.52
N ALA A 99 -10.48 -17.81 7.16
CA ALA A 99 -10.15 -19.23 7.29
C ALA A 99 -8.95 -19.61 6.41
N SER A 100 -8.90 -19.08 5.18
CA SER A 100 -7.81 -19.31 4.25
C SER A 100 -6.50 -18.71 4.76
N LEU A 101 -6.53 -17.45 5.19
CA LEU A 101 -5.35 -16.78 5.73
C LEU A 101 -4.85 -17.47 7.01
N TYR A 102 -5.75 -17.88 7.91
CA TYR A 102 -5.39 -18.66 9.10
C TYR A 102 -4.72 -19.99 8.75
N ARG A 103 -5.25 -20.72 7.75
CA ARG A 103 -4.66 -21.99 7.29
C ARG A 103 -3.23 -21.80 6.76
N GLY A 104 -3.00 -20.74 5.95
CA GLY A 104 -1.65 -20.43 5.46
C GLY A 104 -0.71 -20.02 6.57
N ALA A 105 -1.15 -19.17 7.49
CA ALA A 105 -0.38 -18.75 8.66
C ALA A 105 0.03 -19.96 9.52
N ARG A 106 -0.90 -20.90 9.74
CA ARG A 106 -0.65 -22.15 10.47
C ARG A 106 0.42 -23.01 9.78
N ALA A 107 0.30 -23.22 8.47
CA ALA A 107 1.28 -24.01 7.71
C ALA A 107 2.69 -23.41 7.81
N VAL A 108 2.79 -22.08 7.75
CA VAL A 108 4.07 -21.37 7.88
C VAL A 108 4.60 -21.42 9.31
N SER A 109 3.77 -21.19 10.32
CA SER A 109 4.19 -21.26 11.73
C SER A 109 4.69 -22.67 12.11
N GLU A 110 4.04 -23.74 11.65
CA GLU A 110 4.50 -25.10 11.84
C GLU A 110 5.80 -25.46 11.06
N SER A 111 6.19 -24.59 10.12
CA SER A 111 7.40 -24.74 9.29
C SER A 111 8.53 -23.76 9.66
N GLY A 112 8.41 -22.99 10.75
CA GLY A 112 9.46 -22.11 11.24
C GLY A 112 9.18 -20.61 11.12
N GLY A 113 8.02 -20.21 10.60
CA GLY A 113 7.59 -18.82 10.55
C GLY A 113 7.99 -18.06 9.28
N PHE A 114 7.67 -16.79 9.28
CA PHE A 114 7.98 -15.87 8.18
C PHE A 114 9.27 -15.11 8.44
N LYS A 115 10.01 -14.79 7.36
CA LYS A 115 11.06 -13.77 7.34
C LYS A 115 10.64 -12.64 6.44
N THR A 116 10.96 -11.41 6.83
CA THR A 116 10.54 -10.24 6.05
C THR A 116 11.65 -9.24 5.85
N PHE A 117 11.59 -8.51 4.72
CA PHE A 117 12.62 -7.57 4.31
C PHE A 117 11.96 -6.33 3.68
N VAL A 118 12.38 -5.14 4.09
CA VAL A 118 12.02 -3.88 3.42
C VAL A 118 13.17 -3.47 2.51
N LEU A 119 12.93 -3.40 1.23
CA LEU A 119 13.97 -3.13 0.23
C LEU A 119 14.06 -1.66 -0.15
N ARG A 120 12.94 -0.95 -0.10
CA ARG A 120 12.84 0.45 -0.54
C ARG A 120 11.69 1.16 0.16
N ASP A 121 11.89 2.45 0.43
CA ASP A 121 10.86 3.39 0.85
C ASP A 121 10.86 4.57 -0.11
N ARG A 122 9.79 4.72 -0.89
CA ARG A 122 9.70 5.75 -1.91
C ARG A 122 8.26 6.06 -2.25
N ILE A 123 7.93 7.34 -2.24
CA ILE A 123 6.66 7.83 -2.78
C ILE A 123 6.94 8.93 -3.82
N THR A 124 6.23 8.92 -4.94
CA THR A 124 6.54 9.82 -6.07
C THR A 124 5.37 10.73 -6.42
N ARG A 125 5.69 11.98 -6.80
CA ARG A 125 4.78 12.88 -7.51
C ARG A 125 5.34 13.13 -8.91
N ALA A 126 4.52 12.90 -9.92
CA ALA A 126 4.91 13.03 -11.32
C ALA A 126 4.41 14.34 -11.91
N SER A 127 5.24 15.35 -11.87
CA SER A 127 4.97 16.63 -12.52
C SER A 127 5.32 16.59 -14.01
N CYS A 128 4.77 17.53 -14.77
CA CYS A 128 5.17 17.74 -16.17
C CYS A 128 5.38 19.23 -16.42
N PHE A 129 6.51 19.55 -17.04
CA PHE A 129 6.83 20.89 -17.53
C PHE A 129 6.70 20.91 -19.04
N VAL A 130 5.82 21.78 -19.54
CA VAL A 130 5.63 21.99 -20.97
C VAL A 130 6.55 23.13 -21.42
N CYS A 131 7.44 22.84 -22.35
CA CYS A 131 8.38 23.78 -22.93
C CYS A 131 7.95 24.18 -24.34
N SER A 132 8.54 25.25 -24.91
CA SER A 132 8.24 25.69 -26.27
C SER A 132 8.85 24.78 -27.36
N SER A 133 9.78 23.89 -27.00
CA SER A 133 10.38 22.93 -27.93
C SER A 133 10.93 21.71 -27.19
N ALA A 134 11.16 20.62 -27.91
CA ALA A 134 11.83 19.41 -27.40
C ALA A 134 13.27 19.72 -26.95
N GLU A 135 13.98 20.60 -27.64
CA GLU A 135 15.32 21.04 -27.27
C GLU A 135 15.33 21.66 -25.86
N LYS A 136 14.36 22.54 -25.56
CA LYS A 136 14.22 23.14 -24.23
C LYS A 136 13.83 22.11 -23.16
N ALA A 137 12.97 21.14 -23.50
CA ALA A 137 12.61 20.07 -22.59
C ALA A 137 13.81 19.18 -22.24
N VAL A 138 14.67 18.85 -23.21
CA VAL A 138 15.93 18.13 -22.99
C VAL A 138 16.90 18.95 -22.15
N ALA A 139 17.04 20.24 -22.42
CA ALA A 139 17.90 21.12 -21.65
C ALA A 139 17.42 21.25 -20.19
N LEU A 140 16.10 21.34 -19.97
CA LEU A 140 15.52 21.32 -18.62
C LEU A 140 15.78 20.01 -17.89
N SER A 141 15.58 18.87 -18.55
CA SER A 141 15.88 17.53 -18.00
C SER A 141 17.33 17.45 -17.50
N ARG A 142 18.29 17.83 -18.34
CA ARG A 142 19.72 17.84 -17.97
C ARG A 142 20.04 18.77 -16.81
N PHE A 143 19.38 19.94 -16.78
CA PHE A 143 19.52 20.85 -15.67
C PHE A 143 19.03 20.22 -14.36
N LEU A 144 17.84 19.63 -14.35
CA LEU A 144 17.27 19.01 -13.15
C LEU A 144 18.14 17.84 -12.66
N ASP A 145 18.60 16.99 -13.56
CA ASP A 145 19.47 15.84 -13.23
C ASP A 145 20.80 16.30 -12.58
N ALA A 146 21.37 17.42 -13.06
CA ALA A 146 22.60 17.97 -12.53
C ALA A 146 22.44 18.68 -11.17
N HIS A 147 21.23 19.13 -10.80
CA HIS A 147 21.02 19.99 -9.63
C HIS A 147 20.23 19.32 -8.50
N VAL A 148 20.14 17.99 -8.46
CA VAL A 148 19.38 17.25 -7.43
C VAL A 148 19.83 17.62 -6.00
N ALA A 149 21.15 17.74 -5.77
CA ALA A 149 21.67 18.11 -4.45
C ALA A 149 21.29 19.53 -4.04
N GLU A 150 21.25 20.47 -4.99
CA GLU A 150 20.83 21.85 -4.78
C GLU A 150 19.32 21.92 -4.47
N MET A 151 18.49 21.21 -5.23
CA MET A 151 17.05 21.13 -5.00
C MET A 151 16.71 20.55 -3.62
N ARG A 152 17.47 19.58 -3.14
CA ARG A 152 17.34 19.03 -1.76
C ARG A 152 17.62 20.10 -0.70
N ARG A 153 18.71 20.85 -0.84
CA ARG A 153 19.06 21.94 0.08
C ARG A 153 18.01 23.04 0.05
N TRP A 154 17.66 23.50 -1.15
CA TRP A 154 16.64 24.51 -1.34
C TRP A 154 15.31 24.12 -0.68
N LEU A 155 14.85 22.89 -0.89
CA LEU A 155 13.61 22.41 -0.27
C LEU A 155 13.74 22.33 1.25
N ALA A 156 14.88 21.84 1.78
CA ALA A 156 15.13 21.76 3.21
C ALA A 156 15.06 23.13 3.90
N GLU A 157 15.66 24.16 3.29
CA GLU A 157 15.56 25.54 3.76
C GLU A 157 14.13 26.09 3.66
N ARG A 158 13.42 25.77 2.58
CA ARG A 158 12.06 26.24 2.34
C ARG A 158 11.05 25.67 3.32
N VAL A 159 11.14 24.38 3.68
CA VAL A 159 10.23 23.76 4.64
C VAL A 159 10.42 24.26 6.07
N GLU A 160 11.57 24.85 6.41
CA GLU A 160 11.77 25.52 7.70
C GLU A 160 11.09 26.90 7.75
N ALA A 161 10.99 27.56 6.60
CA ALA A 161 10.43 28.91 6.49
C ALA A 161 8.91 28.91 6.24
N ASP A 162 8.35 27.86 5.65
CA ASP A 162 6.95 27.78 5.22
C ASP A 162 6.20 26.62 5.92
N PRO A 163 5.33 26.92 6.89
CA PRO A 163 4.57 25.90 7.63
C PRO A 163 3.56 25.14 6.76
N ALA A 164 3.25 25.59 5.55
CA ALA A 164 2.41 24.88 4.60
C ALA A 164 3.13 23.66 4.01
N LEU A 165 4.45 23.64 4.05
CA LEU A 165 5.28 22.53 3.55
C LEU A 165 5.56 21.49 4.64
N SER A 166 5.97 20.31 4.23
CA SER A 166 6.21 19.20 5.16
C SER A 166 7.71 18.95 5.38
N LYS A 167 8.13 19.03 6.64
CA LYS A 167 9.48 18.61 7.09
C LYS A 167 9.71 17.10 7.03
N HIS A 168 8.64 16.31 6.97
CA HIS A 168 8.71 14.86 6.93
C HIS A 168 8.81 14.31 5.51
N ALA A 169 8.39 15.05 4.49
CA ALA A 169 8.56 14.67 3.09
C ALA A 169 9.93 15.16 2.57
N LYS A 170 10.93 14.27 2.61
CA LYS A 170 12.30 14.59 2.20
C LYS A 170 12.55 14.14 0.76
N LEU A 171 12.96 15.07 -0.12
CA LEU A 171 13.32 14.74 -1.51
C LEU A 171 14.53 13.82 -1.55
N ARG A 172 14.43 12.70 -2.24
CA ARG A 172 15.47 11.68 -2.35
C ARG A 172 16.07 11.58 -3.74
N GLU A 173 15.20 11.42 -4.72
CA GLU A 173 15.56 11.21 -6.11
C GLU A 173 14.73 12.13 -7.01
N VAL A 174 15.29 12.43 -8.16
CA VAL A 174 14.60 13.13 -9.25
C VAL A 174 14.84 12.32 -10.51
N GLU A 175 13.78 11.90 -11.17
CA GLU A 175 13.89 11.23 -12.46
C GLU A 175 13.20 12.08 -13.51
N THR A 176 13.84 12.25 -14.67
CA THR A 176 13.27 13.00 -15.77
C THR A 176 12.98 12.11 -16.98
N HIS A 177 11.91 12.43 -17.70
CA HIS A 177 11.53 11.72 -18.91
C HIS A 177 10.96 12.69 -19.94
N VAL A 178 11.62 12.80 -21.09
CA VAL A 178 11.26 13.78 -22.12
C VAL A 178 10.45 13.11 -23.23
N VAL A 179 9.30 13.71 -23.54
CA VAL A 179 8.43 13.32 -24.66
C VAL A 179 8.06 14.57 -25.45
N GLY A 180 8.71 14.78 -26.58
CA GLY A 180 8.53 16.01 -27.38
C GLY A 180 8.86 17.26 -26.53
N PRO A 181 8.00 18.25 -26.47
CA PRO A 181 8.22 19.47 -25.67
C PRO A 181 7.91 19.27 -24.17
N MET A 182 7.56 18.08 -23.72
CA MET A 182 7.21 17.78 -22.35
C MET A 182 8.37 17.16 -21.59
N CYS A 183 8.76 17.74 -20.47
CA CYS A 183 9.67 17.14 -19.49
C CYS A 183 8.84 16.65 -18.29
N HIS A 184 8.60 15.35 -18.22
CA HIS A 184 8.01 14.72 -17.05
C HIS A 184 9.08 14.56 -15.98
N VAL A 185 8.74 14.90 -14.73
CA VAL A 185 9.66 14.87 -13.60
C VAL A 185 9.02 14.10 -12.46
N MET A 186 9.66 13.02 -12.04
CA MET A 186 9.26 12.26 -10.88
C MET A 186 10.06 12.72 -9.65
N TRP A 187 9.38 13.44 -8.80
CA TRP A 187 9.88 13.84 -7.48
C TRP A 187 9.68 12.67 -6.51
N ALA A 188 10.76 12.02 -6.09
CA ALA A 188 10.70 10.90 -5.17
C ALA A 188 11.05 11.33 -3.74
N PHE A 189 10.17 10.99 -2.80
CA PHE A 189 10.29 11.35 -1.39
C PHE A 189 10.27 10.13 -0.48
N THR A 190 10.83 10.27 0.72
CA THR A 190 10.47 9.49 1.89
C THR A 190 9.58 10.34 2.80
N THR A 191 8.60 9.73 3.46
CA THR A 191 7.59 10.43 4.27
C THR A 191 7.53 9.97 5.72
N GLY A 192 8.55 9.23 6.17
CA GLY A 192 8.58 8.64 7.51
C GLY A 192 7.42 7.66 7.73
N ASP A 193 6.77 7.77 8.86
CA ASP A 193 5.70 6.85 9.26
C ASP A 193 4.31 7.18 8.67
N ALA A 194 4.18 8.27 7.93
CA ALA A 194 2.96 8.57 7.21
C ALA A 194 2.97 7.96 5.80
N CYS A 195 1.81 7.61 5.25
CA CYS A 195 1.69 7.27 3.84
C CYS A 195 2.16 8.43 2.95
N GLY A 196 1.74 9.66 3.23
CA GLY A 196 2.38 10.91 2.81
C GLY A 196 1.99 11.55 1.49
N PRO A 197 0.94 11.15 0.74
CA PRO A 197 0.64 11.74 -0.57
C PRO A 197 0.43 13.26 -0.53
N ASN A 198 -0.26 13.78 0.50
CA ASN A 198 -0.49 15.22 0.64
C ASN A 198 0.79 16.00 0.98
N MET A 199 1.67 15.42 1.80
CA MET A 199 2.95 16.04 2.17
C MET A 199 3.87 16.17 0.96
N MET A 200 4.03 15.08 0.22
CA MET A 200 4.79 15.02 -1.02
C MET A 200 4.24 16.01 -2.06
N THR A 201 2.91 16.10 -2.22
CA THR A 201 2.27 17.01 -3.18
C THR A 201 2.59 18.47 -2.91
N ARG A 202 2.55 18.89 -1.63
CA ARG A 202 2.90 20.27 -1.24
C ARG A 202 4.37 20.58 -1.53
N ASN A 203 5.27 19.67 -1.18
CA ASN A 203 6.70 19.87 -1.43
C ASN A 203 7.05 19.83 -2.92
N ALA A 204 6.40 18.95 -3.71
CA ALA A 204 6.54 18.93 -5.16
C ALA A 204 6.01 20.24 -5.81
N TYR A 205 4.90 20.79 -5.30
CA TYR A 205 4.41 22.09 -5.76
C TYR A 205 5.42 23.20 -5.52
N ALA A 206 6.04 23.24 -4.33
CA ALA A 206 7.09 24.21 -4.02
C ALA A 206 8.29 24.08 -4.97
N LEU A 207 8.75 22.84 -5.24
CA LEU A 207 9.81 22.59 -6.22
C LEU A 207 9.41 23.05 -7.63
N ASN A 208 8.20 22.75 -8.07
CA ASN A 208 7.73 23.15 -9.39
C ASN A 208 7.72 24.68 -9.54
N MET A 209 7.10 25.38 -8.60
CA MET A 209 6.84 26.82 -8.74
C MET A 209 8.03 27.66 -8.25
N GLY A 210 8.61 27.33 -7.08
CA GLY A 210 9.64 28.17 -6.47
C GLY A 210 11.06 27.84 -6.95
N TYR A 211 11.32 26.61 -7.41
CA TYR A 211 12.64 26.26 -7.93
C TYR A 211 12.66 26.21 -9.47
N VAL A 212 11.83 25.36 -10.10
CA VAL A 212 11.91 25.17 -11.55
C VAL A 212 11.40 26.39 -12.32
N MET A 213 10.21 26.87 -11.99
CA MET A 213 9.63 28.01 -12.71
C MET A 213 10.35 29.34 -12.46
N GLU A 214 11.00 29.52 -11.30
CA GLU A 214 11.67 30.77 -10.95
C GLU A 214 13.19 30.75 -11.18
N GLN A 215 13.86 29.62 -10.95
CA GLN A 215 15.33 29.56 -10.89
C GLN A 215 15.97 28.80 -12.06
N ALA A 216 15.23 27.89 -12.75
CA ALA A 216 15.81 27.17 -13.88
C ALA A 216 16.16 28.16 -15.03
N PRO A 217 17.35 28.01 -15.66
CA PRO A 217 17.76 28.85 -16.78
C PRO A 217 16.86 28.64 -18.01
N ILE A 218 16.24 27.47 -18.10
CA ILE A 218 15.24 27.14 -19.11
C ILE A 218 13.88 27.25 -18.46
N ARG A 219 13.10 28.28 -18.79
CA ARG A 219 11.76 28.47 -18.24
C ARG A 219 10.72 27.71 -19.06
N PRO A 220 10.01 26.74 -18.43
CA PRO A 220 8.85 26.12 -19.06
C PRO A 220 7.71 27.15 -19.25
N GLU A 221 6.85 26.89 -20.22
CA GLU A 221 5.64 27.69 -20.42
C GLU A 221 4.56 27.35 -19.39
N ARG A 222 4.56 26.10 -18.90
CA ARG A 222 3.57 25.61 -17.96
C ARG A 222 4.14 24.49 -17.08
N ALA A 223 3.75 24.51 -15.79
CA ALA A 223 3.94 23.41 -14.86
C ALA A 223 2.59 22.72 -14.56
N ILE A 224 2.58 21.40 -14.62
CA ILE A 224 1.45 20.53 -14.24
C ILE A 224 1.93 19.70 -13.05
N LEU A 225 1.22 19.77 -11.94
CA LEU A 225 1.67 19.12 -10.69
C LEU A 225 1.56 17.60 -10.71
N GLU A 226 0.55 17.06 -11.40
CA GLU A 226 0.35 15.61 -11.54
C GLU A 226 -0.02 15.27 -12.99
N ALA A 227 0.87 14.55 -13.66
CA ALA A 227 0.75 14.15 -15.06
C ALA A 227 0.77 12.63 -15.27
N ASN A 228 0.30 11.87 -14.31
CA ASN A 228 0.06 10.43 -14.34
C ASN A 228 1.28 9.49 -14.47
N MET A 229 2.49 9.97 -14.67
CA MET A 229 3.66 9.11 -14.81
C MET A 229 4.05 8.41 -13.50
N GLY A 230 3.67 8.98 -12.34
CA GLY A 230 3.95 8.43 -11.01
C GLY A 230 3.12 7.21 -10.63
N GLY A 231 2.01 6.96 -11.33
CA GLY A 231 1.13 5.83 -11.04
C GLY A 231 0.34 5.93 -9.75
N ASP A 232 0.19 7.13 -9.16
CA ASP A 232 -0.60 7.36 -7.95
C ASP A 232 -2.00 6.73 -8.10
N LYS A 233 -2.32 5.77 -7.24
CA LYS A 233 -3.56 4.94 -7.26
C LYS A 233 -3.83 4.18 -8.57
N LYS A 234 -2.80 4.01 -9.42
CA LYS A 234 -2.93 3.33 -10.72
C LYS A 234 -1.81 2.32 -10.92
N PRO A 235 -2.11 1.02 -10.98
CA PRO A 235 -1.13 -0.02 -11.31
C PRO A 235 -0.49 0.24 -12.68
N SER A 236 0.83 0.14 -12.75
CA SER A 236 1.58 0.26 -14.00
C SER A 236 2.83 -0.60 -13.98
N HIS A 237 3.36 -0.92 -15.18
CA HIS A 237 4.63 -1.65 -15.30
C HIS A 237 5.78 -0.90 -14.61
N ARG A 238 5.90 0.41 -14.88
CA ARG A 238 6.91 1.26 -14.25
C ARG A 238 6.82 1.25 -12.73
N TYR A 239 5.62 1.30 -12.18
CA TYR A 239 5.37 1.20 -10.75
C TYR A 239 5.91 -0.11 -10.19
N PHE A 240 5.64 -1.22 -10.87
CA PHE A 240 6.06 -2.55 -10.44
C PHE A 240 7.58 -2.69 -10.51
N GLU A 241 8.21 -2.27 -11.59
CA GLU A 241 9.65 -2.37 -11.81
C GLU A 241 10.45 -1.51 -10.82
N LEU A 242 10.09 -0.25 -10.68
CA LEU A 242 10.84 0.73 -9.89
C LEU A 242 10.41 0.82 -8.42
N GLY A 243 9.35 0.11 -8.00
CA GLY A 243 8.78 0.27 -6.67
C GLY A 243 8.31 1.70 -6.43
N GLY A 244 7.57 2.26 -7.40
CA GLY A 244 7.35 3.69 -7.56
C GLY A 244 6.61 4.41 -6.43
N HIS A 245 5.80 3.70 -5.60
CA HIS A 245 4.95 4.34 -4.61
C HIS A 245 4.83 3.45 -3.36
N GLY A 246 5.30 3.91 -2.20
CA GLY A 246 5.25 3.16 -0.95
C GLY A 246 6.50 2.32 -0.66
N LYS A 247 6.34 1.28 0.14
CA LYS A 247 7.44 0.41 0.56
C LYS A 247 7.50 -0.83 -0.33
N THR A 248 8.68 -1.16 -0.86
CA THR A 248 8.92 -2.46 -1.48
C THR A 248 9.28 -3.45 -0.39
N VAL A 249 8.47 -4.50 -0.23
CA VAL A 249 8.61 -5.48 0.85
C VAL A 249 8.62 -6.89 0.31
N ILE A 250 9.47 -7.75 0.86
CA ILE A 250 9.45 -9.19 0.64
C ILE A 250 9.04 -9.89 1.93
N ALA A 251 8.15 -10.86 1.83
CA ALA A 251 7.96 -11.88 2.84
C ALA A 251 8.35 -13.24 2.26
N GLU A 252 8.98 -14.06 3.09
CA GLU A 252 9.53 -15.35 2.74
C GLU A 252 9.18 -16.38 3.83
N CYS A 253 8.99 -17.64 3.44
CA CYS A 253 8.96 -18.79 4.33
C CYS A 253 9.45 -20.04 3.61
N THR A 254 9.84 -21.04 4.36
CA THR A 254 10.10 -22.41 3.84
C THR A 254 9.10 -23.37 4.45
N LEU A 255 8.17 -23.84 3.64
CA LEU A 255 7.17 -24.83 4.05
C LEU A 255 7.79 -26.22 4.08
N SER A 256 7.61 -26.96 5.18
CA SER A 256 7.97 -28.37 5.22
C SER A 256 7.00 -29.21 4.38
N GLU A 257 7.47 -30.33 3.82
CA GLU A 257 6.61 -31.30 3.09
C GLU A 257 5.43 -31.79 3.94
N GLU A 258 5.67 -31.93 5.25
CA GLU A 258 4.62 -32.35 6.18
C GLU A 258 3.53 -31.27 6.30
N ALA A 259 3.89 -30.00 6.45
CA ALA A 259 2.94 -28.89 6.53
C ALA A 259 2.14 -28.75 5.22
N VAL A 260 2.79 -28.90 4.07
CA VAL A 260 2.12 -28.89 2.76
C VAL A 260 1.09 -30.02 2.68
N ARG A 261 1.46 -31.23 3.04
CA ARG A 261 0.57 -32.40 2.98
C ARG A 261 -0.56 -32.33 4.01
N ARG A 262 -0.23 -32.02 5.28
CA ARG A 262 -1.17 -32.13 6.41
C ARG A 262 -2.07 -30.90 6.56
N VAL A 263 -1.51 -29.70 6.46
CA VAL A 263 -2.23 -28.45 6.68
C VAL A 263 -2.85 -27.95 5.39
N LEU A 264 -2.05 -27.90 4.31
CA LEU A 264 -2.49 -27.36 3.03
C LEU A 264 -3.22 -28.39 2.16
N ARG A 265 -3.06 -29.71 2.43
CA ARG A 265 -3.72 -30.82 1.76
C ARG A 265 -3.43 -30.90 0.26
N THR A 266 -2.21 -30.60 -0.12
CA THR A 266 -1.71 -30.66 -1.50
C THR A 266 -0.28 -31.20 -1.49
N SER A 267 0.38 -31.19 -2.64
CA SER A 267 1.80 -31.55 -2.79
C SER A 267 2.62 -30.35 -3.24
N ILE A 268 3.95 -30.44 -3.06
CA ILE A 268 4.86 -29.39 -3.57
C ILE A 268 4.83 -29.36 -5.10
N ASP A 269 4.69 -30.53 -5.76
CA ASP A 269 4.63 -30.61 -7.21
C ASP A 269 3.39 -29.89 -7.76
N ASP A 270 2.21 -30.11 -7.16
CA ASP A 270 0.97 -29.44 -7.54
C ASP A 270 1.08 -27.92 -7.38
N LEU A 271 1.71 -27.44 -6.29
CA LEU A 271 1.95 -26.01 -6.07
C LEU A 271 2.87 -25.40 -7.12
N LEU A 272 3.93 -26.12 -7.51
CA LEU A 272 4.85 -25.66 -8.56
C LEU A 272 4.20 -25.68 -9.94
N GLU A 273 3.36 -26.66 -10.24
CA GLU A 273 2.59 -26.73 -11.48
C GLU A 273 1.59 -25.56 -11.57
N LEU A 274 0.86 -25.28 -10.48
CA LEU A 274 -0.02 -24.11 -10.43
C LEU A 274 0.76 -22.80 -10.62
N SER A 275 1.91 -22.66 -9.96
CA SER A 275 2.76 -21.46 -10.10
C SER A 275 3.22 -21.26 -11.54
N TRP A 276 3.63 -22.33 -12.22
CA TRP A 276 4.00 -22.32 -13.62
C TRP A 276 2.82 -21.92 -14.52
N ALA A 277 1.66 -22.57 -14.36
CA ALA A 277 0.46 -22.26 -15.12
C ALA A 277 -0.03 -20.81 -14.89
N GLY A 278 -0.07 -20.37 -13.62
CA GLY A 278 -0.50 -19.03 -13.24
C GLY A 278 0.42 -17.93 -13.78
N THR A 279 1.73 -18.15 -13.73
CA THR A 279 2.70 -17.19 -14.30
C THR A 279 2.51 -17.03 -15.81
N HIS A 280 2.37 -18.13 -16.55
CA HIS A 280 2.13 -18.04 -17.99
C HIS A 280 0.77 -17.46 -18.35
N GLY A 281 -0.27 -17.74 -17.55
CA GLY A 281 -1.58 -17.12 -17.70
C GLY A 281 -1.53 -15.60 -17.45
N ALA A 282 -0.80 -15.14 -16.43
CA ALA A 282 -0.59 -13.73 -16.14
C ALA A 282 0.13 -13.01 -17.30
N VAL A 283 1.22 -13.60 -17.80
CA VAL A 283 1.97 -13.05 -18.94
C VAL A 283 1.10 -12.98 -20.19
N ALA A 284 0.36 -14.05 -20.51
CA ALA A 284 -0.51 -14.10 -21.68
C ALA A 284 -1.64 -13.07 -21.64
N SER A 285 -2.11 -12.70 -20.45
CA SER A 285 -3.15 -11.68 -20.23
C SER A 285 -2.59 -10.26 -20.05
N GLY A 286 -1.27 -10.08 -20.10
CA GLY A 286 -0.61 -8.77 -19.92
C GLY A 286 -0.63 -8.24 -18.48
N MET A 287 -0.89 -9.10 -17.48
CA MET A 287 -0.83 -8.71 -16.08
C MET A 287 0.60 -8.45 -15.62
N GLN A 288 0.77 -7.42 -14.79
CA GLN A 288 2.05 -7.10 -14.16
C GLN A 288 2.22 -7.81 -12.80
N SER A 289 1.12 -8.24 -12.19
CA SER A 289 1.11 -9.01 -10.95
C SER A 289 0.86 -10.48 -11.26
N VAL A 290 1.68 -11.38 -10.70
CA VAL A 290 1.55 -12.83 -10.90
C VAL A 290 1.11 -13.57 -9.64
N ALA A 291 0.78 -12.86 -8.56
CA ALA A 291 0.15 -13.41 -7.37
C ALA A 291 -1.39 -13.35 -7.51
N PHE A 292 -2.09 -14.31 -6.87
CA PHE A 292 -3.54 -14.48 -7.03
C PHE A 292 -4.38 -13.63 -6.08
N THR A 293 -3.91 -13.42 -4.83
CA THR A 293 -4.78 -12.96 -3.73
C THR A 293 -4.35 -11.70 -2.98
N PRO A 294 -3.32 -10.95 -3.37
CA PRO A 294 -2.83 -9.83 -2.57
C PRO A 294 -3.90 -8.78 -2.25
N ALA A 295 -4.80 -8.50 -3.20
CA ALA A 295 -5.83 -7.48 -3.04
C ALA A 295 -6.78 -7.79 -1.88
N SER A 296 -7.20 -9.05 -1.69
CA SER A 296 -8.11 -9.44 -0.61
C SER A 296 -7.49 -9.23 0.77
N ALA A 297 -6.24 -9.66 0.97
CA ALA A 297 -5.54 -9.48 2.25
C ALA A 297 -5.29 -8.00 2.55
N ILE A 298 -4.77 -7.26 1.56
CA ILE A 298 -4.41 -5.84 1.73
C ILE A 298 -5.66 -5.00 1.97
N ALA A 299 -6.75 -5.20 1.21
CA ALA A 299 -7.99 -4.47 1.41
C ALA A 299 -8.57 -4.68 2.81
N ALA A 300 -8.58 -5.92 3.30
CA ALA A 300 -9.10 -6.25 4.62
C ALA A 300 -8.27 -5.62 5.75
N ILE A 301 -6.94 -5.63 5.64
CA ILE A 301 -6.04 -4.98 6.61
C ILE A 301 -6.17 -3.45 6.52
N PHE A 302 -6.22 -2.88 5.31
CA PHE A 302 -6.35 -1.45 5.09
C PHE A 302 -7.67 -0.91 5.68
N ALA A 303 -8.79 -1.59 5.45
CA ALA A 303 -10.06 -1.22 6.02
C ALA A 303 -10.05 -1.25 7.56
N ALA A 304 -9.43 -2.28 8.16
CA ALA A 304 -9.31 -2.39 9.61
C ALA A 304 -8.43 -1.30 10.24
N THR A 305 -7.37 -0.88 9.54
CA THR A 305 -6.31 -0.02 10.08
C THR A 305 -6.36 1.43 9.61
N GLY A 306 -7.45 1.82 8.92
CA GLY A 306 -7.67 3.20 8.48
C GLY A 306 -6.70 3.67 7.39
N GLN A 307 -6.17 2.75 6.57
CA GLN A 307 -5.37 3.10 5.41
C GLN A 307 -6.23 3.65 4.27
N ASP A 308 -5.61 4.37 3.33
CA ASP A 308 -6.32 4.87 2.14
C ASP A 308 -6.71 3.70 1.21
N LEU A 309 -7.99 3.39 1.14
CA LEU A 309 -8.51 2.30 0.32
C LEU A 309 -8.27 2.50 -1.19
N GLY A 310 -8.09 3.75 -1.64
CA GLY A 310 -7.72 4.04 -3.02
C GLY A 310 -6.33 3.50 -3.41
N MET A 311 -5.49 3.18 -2.41
CA MET A 311 -4.15 2.62 -2.62
C MET A 311 -4.14 1.07 -2.70
N VAL A 312 -5.26 0.40 -2.50
CA VAL A 312 -5.33 -1.08 -2.56
C VAL A 312 -4.85 -1.60 -3.91
N GLY A 313 -5.28 -0.99 -5.01
CA GLY A 313 -4.91 -1.43 -6.36
C GLY A 313 -3.41 -1.41 -6.62
N THR A 314 -2.71 -0.36 -6.20
CA THR A 314 -1.25 -0.23 -6.33
C THR A 314 -0.51 -1.10 -5.31
N SER A 315 -0.96 -1.10 -4.06
CA SER A 315 -0.34 -1.86 -2.97
C SER A 315 -0.42 -3.38 -3.18
N SER A 316 -1.40 -3.86 -3.94
CA SER A 316 -1.59 -5.27 -4.24
C SER A 316 -0.80 -5.79 -5.44
N MET A 317 -0.02 -4.94 -6.10
CA MET A 317 0.89 -5.40 -7.16
C MET A 317 2.01 -6.26 -6.57
N ALA A 318 1.99 -7.55 -6.87
CA ALA A 318 2.85 -8.53 -6.24
C ALA A 318 3.38 -9.59 -7.19
N HIS A 319 4.58 -10.10 -6.88
CA HIS A 319 5.11 -11.34 -7.44
C HIS A 319 5.21 -12.40 -6.35
N GLY A 320 4.50 -13.51 -6.54
CA GLY A 320 4.69 -14.74 -5.80
C GLY A 320 5.71 -15.64 -6.49
N THR A 321 6.57 -16.32 -5.73
CA THR A 321 7.49 -17.33 -6.26
C THR A 321 7.52 -18.56 -5.38
N GLY A 322 7.74 -19.72 -5.98
CA GLY A 322 7.96 -21.00 -5.29
C GLY A 322 9.21 -21.69 -5.83
N LYS A 323 10.06 -22.18 -4.94
CA LYS A 323 11.25 -22.96 -5.30
C LYS A 323 11.39 -24.16 -4.37
N ARG A 324 11.50 -25.38 -4.96
CA ARG A 324 11.83 -26.57 -4.19
C ARG A 324 13.21 -26.41 -3.55
N VAL A 325 13.29 -26.73 -2.27
CA VAL A 325 14.52 -26.78 -1.49
C VAL A 325 14.59 -28.10 -0.73
N ASP A 326 15.72 -28.41 -0.10
CA ASP A 326 15.86 -29.61 0.71
C ASP A 326 14.81 -29.62 1.83
N GLY A 327 13.98 -30.67 1.85
CA GLY A 327 12.93 -30.86 2.85
C GLY A 327 11.69 -29.98 2.69
N GLY A 328 11.52 -29.23 1.57
CA GLY A 328 10.34 -28.39 1.45
C GLY A 328 10.24 -27.49 0.23
N LEU A 329 9.43 -26.45 0.39
CA LEU A 329 9.17 -25.43 -0.61
C LEU A 329 9.45 -24.04 -0.02
N ASN A 330 10.43 -23.33 -0.55
CA ASN A 330 10.60 -21.91 -0.28
C ASN A 330 9.57 -21.10 -1.07
N CYS A 331 8.79 -20.29 -0.37
CA CYS A 331 7.77 -19.42 -0.93
C CYS A 331 8.09 -17.98 -0.60
N THR A 332 7.96 -17.08 -1.58
CA THR A 332 8.12 -15.64 -1.37
C THR A 332 6.99 -14.86 -1.99
N ILE A 333 6.73 -13.68 -1.45
CA ILE A 333 5.94 -12.64 -2.10
C ILE A 333 6.70 -11.32 -2.03
N ARG A 334 6.80 -10.64 -3.17
CA ARG A 334 7.30 -9.27 -3.26
C ARG A 334 6.14 -8.33 -3.54
N LEU A 335 5.85 -7.43 -2.61
CA LEU A 335 4.95 -6.30 -2.82
C LEU A 335 5.77 -5.14 -3.39
N ALA A 336 5.41 -4.67 -4.57
CA ALA A 336 6.20 -3.70 -5.33
C ALA A 336 6.21 -2.31 -4.67
N GLY A 337 5.07 -1.89 -4.11
CA GLY A 337 4.93 -0.58 -3.49
C GLY A 337 3.75 -0.54 -2.55
N LEU A 338 3.98 -0.95 -1.30
CA LEU A 338 2.96 -0.96 -0.26
C LEU A 338 2.80 0.44 0.34
N GLU A 339 1.67 1.06 0.08
CA GLU A 339 1.35 2.43 0.48
C GLU A 339 0.67 2.44 1.86
N VAL A 340 1.46 2.44 2.91
CA VAL A 340 0.98 2.36 4.30
C VAL A 340 1.54 3.46 5.18
N GLY A 341 0.80 3.76 6.24
CA GLY A 341 1.23 4.65 7.31
C GLY A 341 0.78 4.15 8.68
N THR A 342 1.46 4.61 9.73
CA THR A 342 1.13 4.35 11.13
C THR A 342 0.83 5.63 11.89
N VAL A 343 0.96 6.78 11.22
CA VAL A 343 0.61 8.10 11.72
C VAL A 343 -0.19 8.89 10.69
N GLY A 344 -1.04 9.78 11.17
CA GLY A 344 -1.83 10.70 10.34
C GLY A 344 -3.00 10.03 9.60
N GLY A 345 -3.84 10.85 8.96
CA GLY A 345 -5.00 10.37 8.21
C GLY A 345 -5.92 9.46 9.02
N GLY A 346 -6.46 8.44 8.36
CA GLY A 346 -7.38 7.47 8.96
C GLY A 346 -6.80 6.62 10.08
N THR A 347 -5.45 6.55 10.21
CA THR A 347 -4.80 5.81 11.32
C THR A 347 -5.08 6.41 12.70
N THR A 348 -5.54 7.65 12.75
CA THR A 348 -5.91 8.35 13.98
C THR A 348 -7.32 8.02 14.45
N LEU A 349 -8.16 7.42 13.62
CA LEU A 349 -9.49 6.98 13.99
C LEU A 349 -9.44 5.96 15.14
N PRO A 350 -10.32 6.03 16.12
CA PRO A 350 -10.25 5.19 17.33
C PRO A 350 -10.16 3.69 17.02
N TYR A 351 -10.95 3.19 16.09
CA TYR A 351 -10.93 1.78 15.70
C TYR A 351 -9.60 1.40 15.02
N ALA A 352 -9.12 2.23 14.09
CA ALA A 352 -7.88 1.99 13.36
C ALA A 352 -6.68 1.98 14.30
N ARG A 353 -6.62 2.94 15.22
CA ARG A 353 -5.59 3.01 16.24
C ARG A 353 -5.59 1.78 17.15
N SER A 354 -6.77 1.28 17.54
CA SER A 354 -6.89 0.06 18.35
C SER A 354 -6.33 -1.16 17.63
N TRP A 355 -6.66 -1.33 16.33
CA TRP A 355 -6.14 -2.44 15.53
C TRP A 355 -4.64 -2.32 15.23
N LEU A 356 -4.14 -1.12 14.97
CA LEU A 356 -2.70 -0.88 14.86
C LEU A 356 -1.98 -1.17 16.18
N THR A 357 -2.59 -0.86 17.33
CA THR A 357 -2.04 -1.19 18.66
C THR A 357 -1.95 -2.69 18.88
N LEU A 358 -2.98 -3.47 18.48
CA LEU A 358 -2.95 -4.93 18.53
C LEU A 358 -1.75 -5.51 17.79
N MET A 359 -1.39 -4.91 16.65
CA MET A 359 -0.25 -5.32 15.83
C MET A 359 1.10 -4.78 16.31
N GLY A 360 1.12 -3.95 17.37
CA GLY A 360 2.30 -3.20 17.81
C GLY A 360 2.77 -2.15 16.81
N CYS A 361 1.84 -1.60 15.99
CA CYS A 361 2.12 -0.72 14.87
C CYS A 361 1.53 0.70 15.03
N ALA A 362 0.95 1.05 16.17
CA ALA A 362 0.40 2.39 16.37
C ALA A 362 1.50 3.43 16.64
N GLY A 363 1.50 4.53 15.87
CA GLY A 363 2.38 5.67 16.12
C GLY A 363 3.69 5.66 15.33
N ALA A 364 4.60 6.56 15.71
CA ALA A 364 5.88 6.77 15.03
C ALA A 364 6.86 5.61 15.21
N GLY A 365 7.77 5.43 14.25
CA GLY A 365 8.79 4.37 14.24
C GLY A 365 8.23 2.98 13.91
N LYS A 366 7.00 2.88 13.37
CA LYS A 366 6.30 1.59 13.22
C LYS A 366 5.95 1.23 11.77
N VAL A 367 6.17 2.10 10.82
CA VAL A 367 5.70 1.88 9.43
C VAL A 367 6.38 0.66 8.78
N TYR A 368 7.66 0.44 9.01
CA TYR A 368 8.36 -0.73 8.44
C TYR A 368 7.90 -2.02 9.09
N ARG A 369 7.65 -2.02 10.41
CA ARG A 369 7.01 -3.16 11.09
C ARG A 369 5.65 -3.46 10.47
N PHE A 370 4.81 -2.45 10.29
CA PHE A 370 3.48 -2.62 9.71
C PHE A 370 3.54 -3.17 8.28
N ALA A 371 4.40 -2.61 7.44
CA ALA A 371 4.59 -3.07 6.06
C ALA A 371 5.02 -4.56 5.98
N GLN A 372 5.91 -4.99 6.86
CA GLN A 372 6.37 -6.38 6.95
C GLN A 372 5.26 -7.34 7.38
N ILE A 373 4.43 -6.94 8.35
CA ILE A 373 3.28 -7.74 8.81
C ILE A 373 2.24 -7.89 7.69
N VAL A 374 1.94 -6.80 6.95
CA VAL A 374 1.04 -6.86 5.79
C VAL A 374 1.57 -7.83 4.74
N ALA A 375 2.87 -7.80 4.43
CA ALA A 375 3.48 -8.72 3.46
C ALA A 375 3.41 -10.19 3.93
N ALA A 376 3.69 -10.47 5.21
CA ALA A 376 3.58 -11.83 5.77
C ALA A 376 2.14 -12.36 5.73
N ALA A 377 1.16 -11.54 6.11
CA ALA A 377 -0.26 -11.91 6.03
C ALA A 377 -0.70 -12.15 4.57
N THR A 378 -0.22 -11.33 3.63
CA THR A 378 -0.48 -11.52 2.20
C THR A 378 0.11 -12.82 1.69
N LEU A 379 1.35 -13.17 2.07
CA LEU A 379 1.97 -14.46 1.72
C LEU A 379 1.19 -15.64 2.32
N ALA A 380 0.72 -15.52 3.57
CA ALA A 380 -0.09 -16.57 4.20
C ALA A 380 -1.36 -16.87 3.39
N LEU A 381 -2.08 -15.84 2.95
CA LEU A 381 -3.26 -16.00 2.11
C LEU A 381 -2.91 -16.60 0.75
N GLU A 382 -1.86 -16.10 0.10
CA GLU A 382 -1.39 -16.58 -1.21
C GLU A 382 -1.06 -18.07 -1.18
N ILE A 383 -0.30 -18.52 -0.19
CA ILE A 383 0.02 -19.94 0.01
C ILE A 383 -1.24 -20.80 0.15
N SER A 384 -2.16 -20.35 0.99
CA SER A 384 -3.39 -21.10 1.25
C SER A 384 -4.32 -21.17 0.05
N ALA A 385 -4.50 -20.04 -0.65
CA ALA A 385 -5.33 -19.99 -1.85
C ALA A 385 -4.70 -20.83 -2.99
N SER A 386 -3.39 -20.69 -3.20
CA SER A 386 -2.65 -21.50 -4.17
C SER A 386 -2.79 -23.00 -3.86
N ALA A 387 -2.67 -23.40 -2.59
CA ALA A 387 -2.86 -24.79 -2.21
C ALA A 387 -4.27 -25.30 -2.51
N ALA A 388 -5.31 -24.50 -2.29
CA ALA A 388 -6.68 -24.90 -2.62
C ALA A 388 -6.89 -25.03 -4.14
N MET A 389 -6.29 -24.16 -4.93
CA MET A 389 -6.35 -24.21 -6.40
C MET A 389 -5.52 -25.36 -6.99
N ALA A 390 -4.41 -25.72 -6.36
CA ALA A 390 -3.50 -26.78 -6.79
C ALA A 390 -4.03 -28.20 -6.56
N THR A 391 -5.09 -28.38 -5.72
CA THR A 391 -5.68 -29.70 -5.53
C THR A 391 -6.32 -30.23 -6.82
N ALA A 392 -6.36 -31.55 -6.99
CA ALA A 392 -6.92 -32.21 -8.17
C ALA A 392 -8.31 -31.66 -8.53
N GLY A 393 -8.45 -31.10 -9.74
CA GLY A 393 -9.67 -30.45 -10.21
C GLY A 393 -10.03 -29.19 -9.42
N SER A 394 -9.10 -28.61 -8.67
CA SER A 394 -9.33 -27.47 -7.78
C SER A 394 -10.50 -27.67 -6.79
N HIS A 395 -10.69 -28.90 -6.32
CA HIS A 395 -11.86 -29.29 -5.52
C HIS A 395 -11.97 -28.48 -4.20
N GLU A 396 -10.86 -28.29 -3.49
CA GLU A 396 -10.87 -27.49 -2.25
C GLU A 396 -11.21 -26.02 -2.50
N PHE A 397 -10.79 -25.47 -3.64
CA PHE A 397 -11.13 -24.12 -4.06
C PHE A 397 -12.64 -24.00 -4.37
N PHE A 398 -13.19 -24.94 -5.15
CA PHE A 398 -14.63 -25.01 -5.42
C PHE A 398 -15.43 -25.12 -4.13
N LYS A 399 -15.05 -26.02 -3.23
CA LYS A 399 -15.71 -26.25 -1.94
C LYS A 399 -15.71 -24.99 -1.08
N ALA A 400 -14.57 -24.29 -0.98
CA ALA A 400 -14.46 -23.04 -0.22
C ALA A 400 -15.44 -21.96 -0.72
N HIS A 401 -15.62 -21.85 -2.04
CA HIS A 401 -16.58 -20.90 -2.64
C HIS A 401 -18.03 -21.33 -2.43
N ASN A 402 -18.32 -22.62 -2.60
CA ASN A 402 -19.68 -23.16 -2.43
C ASN A 402 -20.16 -23.04 -0.98
N GLU A 403 -19.33 -23.38 -0.03
CA GLU A 403 -19.65 -23.41 1.40
C GLU A 403 -19.38 -22.06 2.11
N ARG A 404 -18.74 -21.10 1.45
CA ARG A 404 -18.33 -19.83 2.03
C ARG A 404 -17.61 -19.98 3.39
N GLY A 405 -16.70 -20.94 3.49
CA GLY A 405 -15.99 -21.22 4.74
C GLY A 405 -16.84 -21.80 5.86
N GLY A 406 -17.94 -22.47 5.50
CA GLY A 406 -18.89 -23.05 6.47
C GLY A 406 -20.00 -22.11 6.92
N LEU A 407 -20.19 -20.98 6.22
CA LEU A 407 -21.26 -20.00 6.51
C LEU A 407 -22.57 -20.29 5.75
N ARG A 408 -22.62 -21.37 4.96
CA ARG A 408 -23.81 -21.86 4.27
C ARG A 408 -24.09 -23.29 4.66
#